data_fca1e2226eecac1f16135f6184e1088d
#
_entry.id   fca1e2226eecac1f16135f6184e1088d
#
_cell.length_a   1.000
_cell.length_b   1.000
_cell.length_c   1.000
_cell.angle_alpha   90.00
_cell.angle_beta   90.00
_cell.angle_gamma   90.00
#
_symmetry.space_group_name_H-M   'P 1'
#
loop_
_entity.id
_entity.type
_entity.pdbx_description
1 polymer ?
#
loop_
_entity_poly.entity_id
_entity_poly.type
_entity_poly.pdbx_seq_one_letter_code
_entity_poly.pdbx_strand_id
1 'polypeptide(L)'
;MNRIKQRLLTFMISAALVIGIFPAIPAIADTDDSTSSGESVYVLYTNDIHCEVSGYPALAAYRAQLLENGENVVTVDAGDAIQGEAIGAQTKGSAIIDIMNTVGYDYAIPGNHEFDYSLSTFLDLTKNADFTYLSANFVDLQTGSTVFTPYAVKDFDGKKAAFIGICTPETYTKSTPVYFQDENGNYLYSFSENTFYETIQNTIDQAREDGADIVIAVGHLG
;
A
#
# COMPACT_ATOMS: atom_id res chain seq x y z
N MET A 1 -15.47 -7.42 34.72
CA MET A 1 -14.53 -8.42 34.18
C MET A 1 -15.08 -8.81 32.81
N ASN A 2 -14.42 -8.48 31.70
CA ASN A 2 -14.63 -8.95 30.32
C ASN A 2 -14.73 -7.91 29.18
N ARG A 3 -14.37 -6.66 29.38
CA ARG A 3 -14.22 -5.75 28.20
C ARG A 3 -12.80 -5.71 27.63
N ILE A 4 -11.80 -6.09 28.42
CA ILE A 4 -10.40 -6.13 27.99
C ILE A 4 -10.10 -7.40 27.16
N LYS A 5 -10.76 -8.53 27.48
CA LYS A 5 -10.57 -9.78 26.72
C LYS A 5 -11.18 -9.77 25.31
N GLN A 6 -12.21 -8.95 25.08
CA GLN A 6 -12.82 -8.85 23.74
C GLN A 6 -11.98 -7.99 22.77
N ARG A 7 -11.27 -6.97 23.28
CA ARG A 7 -10.41 -6.14 22.43
C ARG A 7 -9.13 -6.86 21.98
N LEU A 8 -8.58 -7.75 22.81
CA LEU A 8 -7.44 -8.60 22.45
C LEU A 8 -7.78 -9.67 21.41
N LEU A 9 -9.04 -10.11 21.34
CA LEU A 9 -9.44 -11.13 20.37
C LEU A 9 -9.75 -10.55 18.98
N THR A 10 -10.13 -9.29 18.90
CA THR A 10 -10.40 -8.61 17.61
C THR A 10 -9.11 -8.22 16.89
N PHE A 11 -8.02 -7.97 17.62
CA PHE A 11 -6.75 -7.57 17.05
C PHE A 11 -5.95 -8.72 16.42
N MET A 12 -6.26 -9.98 16.78
CA MET A 12 -5.57 -11.17 16.19
C MET A 12 -6.18 -11.65 14.86
N ILE A 13 -7.23 -11.00 14.36
CA ILE A 13 -7.91 -11.45 13.13
C ILE A 13 -7.51 -10.58 11.91
N SER A 14 -6.89 -9.41 12.11
CA SER A 14 -6.44 -8.55 11.02
C SER A 14 -5.06 -8.92 10.42
N ALA A 15 -4.33 -9.85 11.03
CA ALA A 15 -3.18 -10.50 10.41
C ALA A 15 -3.66 -11.72 9.60
N ALA A 16 -4.54 -11.50 8.62
CA ALA A 16 -4.92 -12.55 7.69
C ALA A 16 -3.74 -12.80 6.73
N LEU A 17 -3.03 -13.87 7.01
CA LEU A 17 -2.12 -14.50 6.06
C LEU A 17 -2.96 -14.86 4.81
N VAL A 18 -2.88 -14.09 3.75
CA VAL A 18 -3.47 -14.46 2.47
C VAL A 18 -2.59 -15.55 1.87
N ILE A 19 -2.80 -16.79 2.32
CA ILE A 19 -2.35 -17.96 1.59
C ILE A 19 -3.27 -18.06 0.38
N GLY A 20 -2.76 -17.69 -0.79
CA GLY A 20 -3.48 -17.87 -2.04
C GLY A 20 -3.88 -19.35 -2.18
N ILE A 21 -5.18 -19.63 -2.07
CA ILE A 21 -5.73 -20.95 -2.37
C ILE A 21 -5.73 -21.07 -3.89
N PHE A 22 -4.66 -21.63 -4.44
CA PHE A 22 -4.71 -22.16 -5.81
C PHE A 22 -5.57 -23.42 -5.82
N PRO A 23 -6.44 -23.63 -6.84
CA PRO A 23 -7.17 -24.88 -6.96
C PRO A 23 -6.17 -26.01 -7.10
N ALA A 24 -6.30 -27.02 -6.26
CA ALA A 24 -5.47 -28.22 -6.32
C ALA A 24 -5.67 -28.92 -7.66
N ILE A 25 -4.66 -28.88 -8.51
CA ILE A 25 -4.52 -29.80 -9.63
C ILE A 25 -4.16 -31.15 -9.03
N PRO A 26 -4.82 -32.27 -9.44
CA PRO A 26 -4.51 -33.58 -8.89
C PRO A 26 -3.04 -33.91 -9.17
N ALA A 27 -2.28 -34.22 -8.13
CA ALA A 27 -0.90 -34.63 -8.22
C ALA A 27 -0.80 -35.94 -9.00
N ILE A 28 -0.16 -35.88 -10.16
CA ILE A 28 0.46 -37.07 -10.76
C ILE A 28 1.78 -37.20 -10.00
N ALA A 29 1.90 -38.29 -9.25
CA ALA A 29 3.13 -38.62 -8.56
C ALA A 29 4.19 -38.96 -9.60
N ASP A 30 5.07 -38.03 -9.89
CA ASP A 30 6.36 -38.33 -10.52
C ASP A 30 7.44 -38.13 -9.46
N THR A 31 8.11 -39.24 -9.12
CA THR A 31 9.21 -39.29 -8.19
C THR A 31 10.47 -38.79 -8.89
N ASP A 32 10.64 -37.47 -8.94
CA ASP A 32 11.95 -36.89 -9.19
C ASP A 32 12.24 -35.87 -8.08
N ASP A 33 13.16 -36.23 -7.20
CA ASP A 33 13.63 -35.49 -6.05
C ASP A 33 14.57 -34.33 -6.51
N SER A 34 13.99 -33.42 -7.29
CA SER A 34 14.56 -32.09 -7.47
C SER A 34 13.70 -31.13 -6.66
N THR A 35 14.11 -30.85 -5.42
CA THR A 35 13.61 -29.73 -4.63
C THR A 35 13.84 -28.45 -5.40
N SER A 36 12.92 -28.09 -6.29
CA SER A 36 12.78 -26.67 -6.65
C SER A 36 12.22 -26.00 -5.40
N SER A 37 13.08 -25.42 -4.60
CA SER A 37 12.69 -24.41 -3.64
C SER A 37 12.10 -23.26 -4.45
N GLY A 38 10.81 -23.33 -4.71
CA GLY A 38 10.09 -22.21 -5.28
C GLY A 38 10.25 -21.07 -4.29
N GLU A 39 11.00 -20.06 -4.69
CA GLU A 39 11.25 -18.90 -3.85
C GLU A 39 9.92 -18.23 -3.54
N SER A 40 9.53 -18.29 -2.26
CA SER A 40 8.32 -17.65 -1.78
C SER A 40 8.58 -16.15 -1.63
N VAL A 41 7.62 -15.32 -2.04
CA VAL A 41 7.65 -13.88 -1.78
C VAL A 41 6.62 -13.58 -0.70
N TYR A 42 7.07 -12.98 0.38
CA TYR A 42 6.21 -12.54 1.48
C TYR A 42 5.82 -11.07 1.26
N VAL A 43 4.52 -10.82 1.09
CA VAL A 43 3.97 -9.46 1.07
C VAL A 43 3.36 -9.19 2.44
N LEU A 44 4.05 -8.38 3.24
CA LEU A 44 3.55 -7.86 4.51
C LEU A 44 2.78 -6.59 4.23
N TYR A 45 1.62 -6.41 4.84
CA TYR A 45 0.84 -5.21 4.59
C TYR A 45 0.16 -4.66 5.84
N THR A 46 -0.06 -3.34 5.81
CA THR A 46 -0.92 -2.61 6.74
C THR A 46 -2.02 -1.88 5.97
N ASN A 47 -3.13 -1.60 6.63
CA ASN A 47 -4.27 -0.87 6.09
C ASN A 47 -5.06 -0.26 7.24
N ASP A 48 -5.50 0.99 7.11
CA ASP A 48 -6.34 1.69 8.09
C ASP A 48 -5.71 1.70 9.50
N ILE A 49 -4.41 1.93 9.61
CA ILE A 49 -3.69 1.95 10.89
C ILE A 49 -4.03 3.19 11.70
N HIS A 50 -4.36 4.32 11.06
CA HIS A 50 -4.79 5.55 11.72
C HIS A 50 -3.92 5.97 12.91
N CYS A 51 -2.60 5.93 12.73
CA CYS A 51 -1.60 6.26 13.75
C CYS A 51 -1.59 5.33 14.98
N GLU A 52 -2.19 4.13 14.93
CA GLU A 52 -2.07 3.12 15.96
C GLU A 52 -0.67 2.46 15.89
N VAL A 53 0.21 2.87 16.79
CA VAL A 53 1.64 2.53 16.69
C VAL A 53 2.02 1.18 17.29
N SER A 54 1.12 0.53 18.03
CA SER A 54 1.46 -0.68 18.81
C SER A 54 1.78 -1.90 17.93
N GLY A 55 1.33 -1.92 16.69
CA GLY A 55 1.56 -3.01 15.73
C GLY A 55 2.93 -2.96 15.03
N TYR A 56 3.51 -1.78 14.86
CA TYR A 56 4.75 -1.62 14.09
C TYR A 56 5.95 -2.40 14.64
N PRO A 57 6.19 -2.49 15.97
CA PRO A 57 7.30 -3.30 16.48
C PRO A 57 7.20 -4.78 16.13
N ALA A 58 5.98 -5.34 16.14
CA ALA A 58 5.76 -6.74 15.76
C ALA A 58 5.97 -6.96 14.26
N LEU A 59 5.49 -6.03 13.42
CA LEU A 59 5.71 -6.05 11.98
C LEU A 59 7.21 -5.97 11.65
N ALA A 60 7.94 -5.04 12.27
CA ALA A 60 9.38 -4.88 12.07
C ALA A 60 10.16 -6.14 12.48
N ALA A 61 9.83 -6.75 13.63
CA ALA A 61 10.46 -7.96 14.10
C ALA A 61 10.20 -9.15 13.15
N TYR A 62 8.97 -9.30 12.66
CA TYR A 62 8.63 -10.38 11.75
C TYR A 62 9.30 -10.19 10.38
N ARG A 63 9.31 -8.96 9.85
CA ARG A 63 10.05 -8.61 8.63
C ARG A 63 11.54 -8.95 8.76
N ALA A 64 12.16 -8.55 9.87
CA ALA A 64 13.58 -8.85 10.13
C ALA A 64 13.85 -10.35 10.17
N GLN A 65 12.98 -11.13 10.83
CA GLN A 65 13.10 -12.60 10.90
C GLN A 65 13.03 -13.24 9.51
N LEU A 66 12.10 -12.79 8.64
CA LEU A 66 12.00 -13.31 7.28
C LEU A 66 13.25 -13.00 6.46
N LEU A 67 13.77 -11.77 6.56
CA LEU A 67 15.00 -11.37 5.88
C LEU A 67 16.23 -12.14 6.38
N GLU A 68 16.34 -12.39 7.70
CA GLU A 68 17.41 -13.21 8.29
C GLU A 68 17.36 -14.66 7.79
N ASN A 69 16.17 -15.16 7.48
CA ASN A 69 15.98 -16.50 6.89
C ASN A 69 16.26 -16.52 5.37
N GLY A 70 16.61 -15.39 4.77
CA GLY A 70 16.87 -15.28 3.33
C GLY A 70 15.61 -15.23 2.47
N GLU A 71 14.45 -14.92 3.07
CA GLU A 71 13.19 -14.83 2.35
C GLU A 71 13.07 -13.52 1.57
N ASN A 72 12.38 -13.57 0.45
CA ASN A 72 11.99 -12.39 -0.32
C ASN A 72 10.81 -11.68 0.36
N VAL A 73 11.00 -10.44 0.81
CA VAL A 73 10.00 -9.69 1.56
C VAL A 73 9.70 -8.35 0.89
N VAL A 74 8.43 -8.00 0.83
CA VAL A 74 7.94 -6.66 0.49
C VAL A 74 6.98 -6.23 1.58
N THR A 75 7.12 -4.98 2.05
CA THR A 75 6.22 -4.41 3.04
C THR A 75 5.49 -3.23 2.41
N VAL A 76 4.16 -3.25 2.43
CA VAL A 76 3.31 -2.23 1.80
C VAL A 76 2.30 -1.68 2.79
N ASP A 77 1.94 -0.41 2.61
CA ASP A 77 0.80 0.21 3.29
C ASP A 77 -0.32 0.49 2.29
N ALA A 78 -1.53 0.07 2.61
CA ALA A 78 -2.69 0.25 1.75
C ALA A 78 -3.52 1.49 2.10
N GLY A 79 -2.92 2.47 2.77
CA GLY A 79 -3.49 3.79 3.04
C GLY A 79 -4.10 3.95 4.42
N ASP A 80 -4.43 5.20 4.73
CA ASP A 80 -4.97 5.68 6.00
C ASP A 80 -4.02 5.41 7.19
N ALA A 81 -2.73 5.66 7.00
CA ALA A 81 -1.71 5.46 8.02
C ALA A 81 -1.50 6.70 8.90
N ILE A 82 -1.44 7.91 8.30
CA ILE A 82 -0.83 9.09 8.93
C ILE A 82 -1.80 9.97 9.73
N GLN A 83 -3.10 9.75 9.62
CA GLN A 83 -4.14 10.49 10.32
C GLN A 83 -4.81 9.60 11.38
N GLY A 84 -5.13 10.14 12.56
CA GLY A 84 -5.81 9.40 13.63
C GLY A 84 -5.36 9.84 15.00
N GLU A 85 -4.81 8.93 15.78
CA GLU A 85 -4.42 9.11 17.18
C GLU A 85 -3.68 10.43 17.47
N ALA A 86 -3.48 10.75 18.77
CA ALA A 86 -2.88 12.01 19.19
C ALA A 86 -1.51 12.31 18.54
N ILE A 87 -0.71 11.28 18.26
CA ILE A 87 0.58 11.42 17.59
C ILE A 87 0.40 11.94 16.16
N GLY A 88 -0.57 11.43 15.41
CA GLY A 88 -0.88 11.93 14.06
C GLY A 88 -1.31 13.39 14.08
N ALA A 89 -2.24 13.75 14.98
CA ALA A 89 -2.72 15.12 15.09
C ALA A 89 -1.61 16.11 15.48
N GLN A 90 -0.71 15.74 16.39
CA GLN A 90 0.37 16.61 16.85
C GLN A 90 1.49 16.78 15.83
N THR A 91 1.81 15.74 15.08
CA THR A 91 2.93 15.72 14.12
C THR A 91 2.48 15.89 12.66
N LYS A 92 1.16 15.98 12.43
CA LYS A 92 0.55 15.98 11.10
C LYS A 92 1.03 14.79 10.24
N GLY A 93 1.24 13.64 10.89
CA GLY A 93 1.65 12.40 10.26
C GLY A 93 3.16 12.18 10.13
N SER A 94 4.03 13.18 10.37
CA SER A 94 5.47 13.00 10.16
C SER A 94 6.08 11.90 11.01
N ALA A 95 5.65 11.74 12.27
CA ALA A 95 6.14 10.67 13.12
C ALA A 95 5.78 9.27 12.59
N ILE A 96 4.68 9.13 11.87
CA ILE A 96 4.30 7.85 11.26
C ILE A 96 5.19 7.55 10.07
N ILE A 97 5.52 8.54 9.24
CA ILE A 97 6.50 8.37 8.15
C ILE A 97 7.85 7.90 8.72
N ASP A 98 8.34 8.51 9.81
CA ASP A 98 9.59 8.10 10.47
C ASP A 98 9.52 6.64 10.99
N ILE A 99 8.39 6.24 11.55
CA ILE A 99 8.16 4.86 12.01
C ILE A 99 8.14 3.91 10.80
N MET A 100 7.43 4.24 9.73
CA MET A 100 7.37 3.42 8.52
C MET A 100 8.75 3.27 7.86
N ASN A 101 9.56 4.33 7.82
CA ASN A 101 10.96 4.29 7.39
C ASN A 101 11.76 3.30 8.26
N THR A 102 11.60 3.36 9.58
CA THR A 102 12.29 2.47 10.54
C THR A 102 11.88 1.01 10.37
N VAL A 103 10.60 0.73 10.11
CA VAL A 103 10.08 -0.62 9.83
C VAL A 103 10.63 -1.16 8.50
N GLY A 104 10.88 -0.27 7.54
CA GLY A 104 11.39 -0.59 6.23
C GLY A 104 10.28 -0.93 5.24
N TYR A 105 9.26 -0.08 5.15
CA TYR A 105 8.27 -0.19 4.08
C TYR A 105 8.94 -0.03 2.72
N ASP A 106 8.42 -0.73 1.72
CA ASP A 106 8.85 -0.61 0.33
C ASP A 106 7.92 0.34 -0.44
N TYR A 107 6.60 0.20 -0.23
CA TYR A 107 5.58 0.98 -0.92
C TYR A 107 4.47 1.41 0.03
N ALA A 108 3.79 2.49 -0.32
CA ALA A 108 2.55 2.94 0.30
C ALA A 108 1.58 3.47 -0.75
N ILE A 109 0.29 3.42 -0.43
CA ILE A 109 -0.78 3.97 -1.27
C ILE A 109 -1.48 5.07 -0.47
N PRO A 110 -1.81 6.21 -1.06
CA PRO A 110 -2.67 7.17 -0.36
C PRO A 110 -4.07 6.60 -0.14
N GLY A 111 -4.53 6.59 1.10
CA GLY A 111 -5.93 6.49 1.44
C GLY A 111 -6.62 7.86 1.37
N ASN A 112 -7.86 7.94 1.86
CA ASN A 112 -8.56 9.23 1.86
C ASN A 112 -8.10 10.14 3.02
N HIS A 113 -7.66 9.57 4.14
CA HIS A 113 -7.22 10.33 5.31
C HIS A 113 -5.78 10.84 5.24
N GLU A 114 -4.98 10.43 4.27
CA GLU A 114 -3.68 11.05 3.99
C GLU A 114 -3.79 12.53 3.67
N PHE A 115 -4.94 12.97 3.15
CA PHE A 115 -5.18 14.36 2.76
C PHE A 115 -5.77 15.24 3.87
N ASP A 116 -6.08 14.72 5.05
CA ASP A 116 -6.78 15.46 6.11
C ASP A 116 -5.97 16.60 6.72
N TYR A 117 -4.65 16.53 6.64
CA TYR A 117 -3.75 17.63 7.03
C TYR A 117 -3.43 18.60 5.87
N SER A 118 -4.14 18.55 4.78
CA SER A 118 -4.02 19.18 3.47
C SER A 118 -3.15 18.38 2.47
N LEU A 119 -3.49 18.51 1.20
CA LEU A 119 -2.70 17.91 0.11
C LEU A 119 -1.23 18.39 0.14
N SER A 120 -0.99 19.70 0.34
CA SER A 120 0.38 20.22 0.41
C SER A 120 1.19 19.63 1.56
N THR A 121 0.58 19.45 2.73
CA THR A 121 1.23 18.79 3.87
C THR A 121 1.58 17.36 3.53
N PHE A 122 0.65 16.60 2.94
CA PHE A 122 0.91 15.22 2.54
C PHE A 122 2.04 15.12 1.50
N LEU A 123 2.01 15.94 0.45
CA LEU A 123 3.07 15.96 -0.56
C LEU A 123 4.45 16.34 0.02
N ASP A 124 4.50 17.16 1.08
CA ASP A 124 5.73 17.45 1.78
C ASP A 124 6.21 16.26 2.63
N LEU A 125 5.30 15.54 3.27
CA LEU A 125 5.62 14.33 4.02
C LEU A 125 6.21 13.23 3.12
N THR A 126 5.68 13.04 1.92
CA THR A 126 6.17 12.00 1.01
C THR A 126 7.63 12.19 0.60
N LYS A 127 8.15 13.42 0.68
CA LYS A 127 9.57 13.72 0.40
C LYS A 127 10.52 13.17 1.48
N ASN A 128 10.00 12.86 2.68
CA ASN A 128 10.76 12.31 3.79
C ASN A 128 10.55 10.78 3.92
N ALA A 129 9.74 10.18 3.06
CA ALA A 129 9.55 8.73 3.02
C ALA A 129 10.73 8.06 2.33
N ASP A 130 11.31 7.03 2.96
CA ASP A 130 12.33 6.16 2.36
C ASP A 130 11.71 5.08 1.46
N PHE A 131 10.39 5.03 1.41
CA PHE A 131 9.57 4.15 0.57
C PHE A 131 8.85 4.95 -0.51
N THR A 132 8.31 4.27 -1.52
CA THR A 132 7.65 4.93 -2.64
C THR A 132 6.14 4.94 -2.47
N TYR A 133 5.53 6.12 -2.52
CA TYR A 133 4.08 6.22 -2.71
C TYR A 133 3.69 5.88 -4.16
N LEU A 134 2.67 5.04 -4.32
CA LEU A 134 2.16 4.60 -5.61
C LEU A 134 0.70 5.03 -5.79
N SER A 135 0.34 5.53 -6.97
CA SER A 135 -1.05 5.71 -7.35
C SER A 135 -1.20 5.83 -8.87
N ALA A 136 -1.94 4.91 -9.46
CA ALA A 136 -2.22 4.88 -10.89
C ALA A 136 -3.30 5.91 -11.29
N ASN A 137 -4.14 6.32 -10.35
CA ASN A 137 -5.34 7.11 -10.64
C ASN A 137 -5.40 8.49 -9.96
N PHE A 138 -4.40 8.88 -9.16
CA PHE A 138 -4.28 10.23 -8.63
C PHE A 138 -3.51 11.11 -9.61
N VAL A 139 -4.22 12.01 -10.30
CA VAL A 139 -3.75 12.75 -11.48
C VAL A 139 -3.78 14.26 -11.20
N ASP A 140 -2.70 14.94 -11.55
CA ASP A 140 -2.66 16.41 -11.65
C ASP A 140 -3.28 16.84 -12.98
N LEU A 141 -4.40 17.54 -12.93
CA LEU A 141 -5.15 17.98 -14.11
C LEU A 141 -4.45 19.09 -14.92
N GLN A 142 -3.47 19.77 -14.35
CA GLN A 142 -2.70 20.79 -15.07
C GLN A 142 -1.66 20.15 -15.98
N THR A 143 -1.04 19.05 -15.53
CA THR A 143 0.01 18.35 -16.28
C THR A 143 -0.52 17.14 -17.03
N GLY A 144 -1.64 16.57 -16.60
CA GLY A 144 -2.19 15.32 -17.09
C GLY A 144 -1.41 14.08 -16.62
N SER A 145 -0.44 14.26 -15.71
CA SER A 145 0.39 13.18 -15.18
C SER A 145 -0.11 12.71 -13.83
N THR A 146 0.17 11.44 -13.48
CA THR A 146 -0.04 10.95 -12.11
C THR A 146 0.85 11.69 -11.12
N VAL A 147 0.32 11.98 -9.94
CA VAL A 147 1.06 12.68 -8.85
C VAL A 147 2.15 11.77 -8.28
N PHE A 148 1.86 10.48 -8.18
CA PHE A 148 2.82 9.45 -7.76
C PHE A 148 3.10 8.48 -8.89
N THR A 149 4.17 7.70 -8.77
CA THR A 149 4.45 6.60 -9.69
C THR A 149 3.26 5.64 -9.72
N PRO A 150 2.73 5.28 -10.92
CA PRO A 150 1.54 4.44 -11.00
C PRO A 150 1.76 3.04 -10.42
N TYR A 151 2.96 2.48 -10.62
CA TYR A 151 3.38 1.17 -10.12
C TYR A 151 4.90 1.12 -9.97
N ALA A 152 5.38 0.14 -9.23
CA ALA A 152 6.79 -0.20 -9.13
C ALA A 152 6.99 -1.69 -9.41
N VAL A 153 8.08 -2.03 -10.10
CA VAL A 153 8.46 -3.43 -10.38
C VAL A 153 9.61 -3.82 -9.48
N LYS A 154 9.45 -4.94 -8.77
CA LYS A 154 10.50 -5.53 -7.93
C LYS A 154 10.87 -6.90 -8.50
N ASP A 155 12.17 -7.13 -8.64
CA ASP A 155 12.73 -8.40 -9.11
C ASP A 155 13.04 -9.30 -7.90
N PHE A 156 12.61 -10.53 -7.97
CA PHE A 156 12.82 -11.58 -7.01
C PHE A 156 13.51 -12.75 -7.73
N ASP A 157 14.83 -12.68 -7.85
CA ASP A 157 15.67 -13.72 -8.48
C ASP A 157 15.19 -14.11 -9.89
N GLY A 158 14.85 -13.10 -10.69
CA GLY A 158 14.41 -13.25 -12.07
C GLY A 158 12.89 -13.40 -12.25
N LYS A 159 12.11 -13.35 -11.16
CA LYS A 159 10.66 -13.18 -11.19
C LYS A 159 10.28 -11.77 -10.80
N LYS A 160 9.57 -11.08 -11.68
CA LYS A 160 9.22 -9.67 -11.51
C LYS A 160 7.77 -9.52 -11.08
N ALA A 161 7.56 -8.86 -9.94
CA ALA A 161 6.24 -8.46 -9.48
C ALA A 161 6.08 -6.94 -9.59
N ALA A 162 4.99 -6.49 -10.23
CA ALA A 162 4.58 -5.10 -10.24
C ALA A 162 3.56 -4.86 -9.12
N PHE A 163 3.76 -3.81 -8.35
CA PHE A 163 2.84 -3.33 -7.32
C PHE A 163 2.17 -2.07 -7.86
N ILE A 164 0.85 -2.10 -8.04
CA ILE A 164 0.07 -0.97 -8.57
C ILE A 164 -0.69 -0.32 -7.43
N GLY A 165 -0.54 1.00 -7.25
CA GLY A 165 -1.29 1.76 -6.27
C GLY A 165 -2.66 2.21 -6.81
N ILE A 166 -3.72 2.05 -6.01
CA ILE A 166 -5.09 2.42 -6.38
C ILE A 166 -5.73 3.18 -5.22
N CYS A 167 -6.08 4.45 -5.46
CA CYS A 167 -6.81 5.29 -4.52
C CYS A 167 -8.30 5.23 -4.79
N THR A 168 -9.15 5.35 -3.75
CA THR A 168 -10.60 5.47 -3.96
C THR A 168 -10.95 6.75 -4.71
N PRO A 169 -11.79 6.69 -5.75
CA PRO A 169 -12.33 7.88 -6.37
C PRO A 169 -13.15 8.75 -5.42
N GLU A 170 -13.65 8.18 -4.31
CA GLU A 170 -14.41 8.87 -3.29
C GLU A 170 -13.56 9.76 -2.37
N THR A 171 -12.24 9.80 -2.55
CA THR A 171 -11.31 10.60 -1.73
C THR A 171 -11.75 12.06 -1.61
N TYR A 172 -12.34 12.66 -2.65
CA TYR A 172 -12.88 14.02 -2.59
C TYR A 172 -13.93 14.21 -1.49
N THR A 173 -14.82 13.22 -1.33
CA THR A 173 -15.95 13.30 -0.39
C THR A 173 -15.61 12.75 0.98
N LYS A 174 -14.64 11.87 1.04
CA LYS A 174 -14.17 11.24 2.29
C LYS A 174 -13.09 12.05 3.00
N SER A 175 -12.38 12.91 2.25
CA SER A 175 -11.46 13.92 2.79
C SER A 175 -12.09 15.32 2.69
N THR A 176 -11.29 16.34 2.46
CA THR A 176 -11.73 17.74 2.38
C THR A 176 -11.59 18.26 0.94
N PRO A 177 -12.70 18.39 0.19
CA PRO A 177 -12.67 18.73 -1.24
C PRO A 177 -11.85 19.96 -1.60
N VAL A 178 -11.85 21.01 -0.75
CA VAL A 178 -11.13 22.26 -1.01
C VAL A 178 -9.61 22.07 -1.12
N TYR A 179 -9.06 21.00 -0.57
CA TYR A 179 -7.61 20.70 -0.70
C TYR A 179 -7.20 20.31 -2.12
N PHE A 180 -8.16 19.94 -2.96
CA PHE A 180 -7.93 19.53 -4.35
C PHE A 180 -8.35 20.61 -5.36
N GLN A 181 -8.72 21.82 -4.89
CA GLN A 181 -9.29 22.88 -5.70
C GLN A 181 -8.41 24.15 -5.69
N ASP A 182 -8.57 24.96 -6.73
CA ASP A 182 -8.07 26.33 -6.76
C ASP A 182 -8.98 27.29 -5.95
N GLU A 183 -8.60 28.58 -5.88
CA GLU A 183 -9.36 29.62 -5.19
C GLU A 183 -10.75 29.88 -5.79
N ASN A 184 -11.02 29.42 -7.02
CA ASN A 184 -12.29 29.54 -7.71
C ASN A 184 -13.16 28.28 -7.56
N GLY A 185 -12.68 27.26 -6.86
CA GLY A 185 -13.36 25.98 -6.66
C GLY A 185 -13.23 24.99 -7.82
N ASN A 186 -12.33 25.24 -8.77
CA ASN A 186 -12.05 24.27 -9.83
C ASN A 186 -11.10 23.21 -9.31
N TYR A 187 -11.39 21.95 -9.61
CA TYR A 187 -10.50 20.85 -9.25
C TYR A 187 -9.18 20.91 -10.03
N LEU A 188 -8.09 20.82 -9.31
CA LEU A 188 -6.72 20.74 -9.84
C LEU A 188 -6.23 19.31 -9.96
N TYR A 189 -6.91 18.37 -9.30
CA TYR A 189 -6.57 16.96 -9.24
C TYR A 189 -7.78 16.09 -9.54
N SER A 190 -7.54 14.84 -9.97
CA SER A 190 -8.55 13.83 -10.24
C SER A 190 -8.12 12.49 -9.67
N PHE A 191 -9.07 11.66 -9.26
CA PHE A 191 -8.87 10.24 -8.95
C PHE A 191 -9.43 9.34 -10.05
N SER A 192 -9.50 9.87 -11.29
CA SER A 192 -9.92 9.17 -12.51
C SER A 192 -11.35 8.58 -12.41
N GLU A 193 -12.28 9.25 -11.75
CA GLU A 193 -13.61 8.73 -11.40
C GLU A 193 -14.36 8.18 -12.63
N ASN A 194 -14.26 8.87 -13.78
CA ASN A 194 -14.98 8.52 -15.01
C ASN A 194 -14.25 7.45 -15.84
N THR A 195 -12.95 7.24 -15.61
CA THR A 195 -12.09 6.32 -16.38
C THR A 195 -11.39 5.31 -15.47
N PHE A 196 -11.89 5.12 -14.25
CA PHE A 196 -11.22 4.37 -13.20
C PHE A 196 -10.76 2.98 -13.67
N TYR A 197 -11.66 2.17 -14.19
CA TYR A 197 -11.33 0.81 -14.64
C TYR A 197 -10.38 0.80 -15.84
N GLU A 198 -10.56 1.73 -16.78
CA GLU A 198 -9.70 1.88 -17.95
C GLU A 198 -8.29 2.29 -17.52
N THR A 199 -8.15 3.26 -16.61
CA THR A 199 -6.87 3.72 -16.07
C THR A 199 -6.11 2.58 -15.41
N ILE A 200 -6.79 1.80 -14.56
CA ILE A 200 -6.16 0.66 -13.87
C ILE A 200 -5.77 -0.44 -14.87
N GLN A 201 -6.65 -0.76 -15.84
CA GLN A 201 -6.33 -1.77 -16.86
C GLN A 201 -5.11 -1.35 -17.70
N ASN A 202 -5.06 -0.11 -18.17
CA ASN A 202 -3.92 0.40 -18.92
C ASN A 202 -2.62 0.34 -18.10
N THR A 203 -2.69 0.61 -16.80
CA THR A 203 -1.54 0.50 -15.89
C THR A 203 -1.08 -0.95 -15.73
N ILE A 204 -2.01 -1.91 -15.63
CA ILE A 204 -1.71 -3.34 -15.60
C ILE A 204 -1.01 -3.77 -16.89
N ASP A 205 -1.55 -3.36 -18.03
CA ASP A 205 -1.02 -3.73 -19.35
C ASP A 205 0.41 -3.16 -19.51
N GLN A 206 0.63 -1.90 -19.12
CA GLN A 206 1.96 -1.29 -19.15
C GLN A 206 2.96 -2.01 -18.22
N ALA A 207 2.54 -2.37 -17.00
CA ALA A 207 3.41 -3.11 -16.07
C ALA A 207 3.82 -4.47 -16.65
N ARG A 208 2.92 -5.15 -17.38
CA ARG A 208 3.21 -6.40 -18.08
C ARG A 208 4.12 -6.20 -19.28
N GLU A 209 3.94 -5.12 -20.05
CA GLU A 209 4.84 -4.76 -21.17
C GLU A 209 6.24 -4.45 -20.65
N ASP A 210 6.37 -3.85 -19.45
CA ASP A 210 7.64 -3.60 -18.77
C ASP A 210 8.26 -4.86 -18.14
N GLY A 211 7.63 -6.01 -18.36
CA GLY A 211 8.15 -7.34 -18.04
C GLY A 211 7.74 -7.89 -16.67
N ALA A 212 6.64 -7.40 -16.07
CA ALA A 212 6.12 -8.00 -14.86
C ALA A 212 5.48 -9.37 -15.12
N ASP A 213 5.97 -10.40 -14.46
CA ASP A 213 5.38 -11.74 -14.45
C ASP A 213 4.08 -11.77 -13.65
N ILE A 214 4.04 -11.00 -12.55
CA ILE A 214 2.92 -10.91 -11.60
C ILE A 214 2.56 -9.45 -11.41
N VAL A 215 1.27 -9.16 -11.32
CA VAL A 215 0.75 -7.84 -10.97
C VAL A 215 -0.05 -7.94 -9.68
N ILE A 216 0.30 -7.13 -8.69
CA ILE A 216 -0.34 -7.05 -7.38
C ILE A 216 -0.96 -5.65 -7.28
N ALA A 217 -2.26 -5.60 -7.16
CA ALA A 217 -2.98 -4.37 -6.87
C ALA A 217 -2.99 -4.13 -5.36
N VAL A 218 -2.51 -2.96 -4.95
CA VAL A 218 -2.60 -2.46 -3.57
C VAL A 218 -3.56 -1.29 -3.61
N GLY A 219 -4.72 -1.45 -2.99
CA GLY A 219 -5.80 -0.47 -3.13
C GLY A 219 -6.38 -0.04 -1.79
N HIS A 220 -6.69 1.26 -1.71
CA HIS A 220 -7.55 1.81 -0.67
C HIS A 220 -8.86 2.22 -1.33
N LEU A 221 -9.87 1.37 -1.21
CA LEU A 221 -11.13 1.53 -1.95
C LEU A 221 -12.35 1.87 -1.06
N GLY A 222 -12.09 2.20 0.20
CA GLY A 222 -13.04 2.78 1.15
C GLY A 222 -14.03 1.84 1.81
#